data_03cd41c334ead35369968b969336af1f
#
_entry.id   03cd41c334ead35369968b969336af1f
#
_cell.length_a   1.000
_cell.length_b   1.000
_cell.length_c   1.000
_cell.angle_alpha   90.00
_cell.angle_beta   90.00
_cell.angle_gamma   90.00
#
_symmetry.space_group_name_H-M   'P 1'
#
loop_
_entity.id
_entity.type
_entity.pdbx_description
1 polymer ?
#
loop_
_entity_poly.entity_id
_entity_poly.type
_entity_poly.pdbx_seq_one_letter_code
_entity_poly.pdbx_strand_id
1 'polypeptide(L)'
;VASGVASLTFNRPEAMNALNEQVITQLTDIWKGLEEDPSVHTAILRGSGKAFVAGADIKFFVDKIEDDKIDDIREFTERGHDILNAIESSRINTIAVMSGLALGGGLELAMCCNHRIGVEGKTMLRFPETGIGIYPGLGGTQRSVMIAGVECARYSIIAGNWLDSNLAFSMGYLTDVVGYSGLEKAISNIVCGKVDHPNHKYQPRNPEDKLIKQILETFGDGWQNRLMDPASGLGPFEERQSKFIVRNAPVSIKMASELIDIANQSREDPAVGLQSELDGLDTIFSTKDALTGLRGVLSGKRVQFSGE
;
A
#
# COMPACT_ATOMS: atom_id res chain seq x y z
N VAL A 1 25.55 -4.92 -7.57
CA VAL A 1 25.92 -3.49 -7.44
C VAL A 1 26.85 -3.11 -8.59
N ALA A 2 26.58 -2.01 -9.27
CA ALA A 2 27.46 -1.44 -10.28
C ALA A 2 27.51 0.09 -10.10
N SER A 3 28.70 0.66 -10.03
CA SER A 3 28.90 2.11 -9.86
C SER A 3 28.06 2.72 -8.71
N GLY A 4 27.99 2.04 -7.57
CA GLY A 4 27.24 2.48 -6.39
C GLY A 4 25.71 2.34 -6.49
N VAL A 5 25.21 1.72 -7.56
CA VAL A 5 23.77 1.44 -7.76
C VAL A 5 23.49 -0.04 -7.57
N ALA A 6 22.64 -0.38 -6.60
CA ALA A 6 22.12 -1.72 -6.39
C ALA A 6 20.81 -1.91 -7.18
N SER A 7 20.62 -3.08 -7.81
CA SER A 7 19.35 -3.44 -8.43
C SER A 7 18.80 -4.69 -7.75
N LEU A 8 17.62 -4.57 -7.15
CA LEU A 8 16.89 -5.64 -6.49
C LEU A 8 15.68 -6.00 -7.33
N THR A 9 15.51 -7.30 -7.61
CA THR A 9 14.37 -7.78 -8.39
C THR A 9 13.61 -8.83 -7.61
N PHE A 10 12.33 -8.54 -7.30
CA PHE A 10 11.40 -9.55 -6.82
C PHE A 10 11.12 -10.51 -7.97
N ASN A 11 11.52 -11.78 -7.81
CA ASN A 11 11.49 -12.77 -8.89
C ASN A 11 10.73 -14.03 -8.50
N ARG A 12 9.45 -13.86 -8.20
CA ARG A 12 8.44 -14.91 -8.00
C ARG A 12 7.22 -14.63 -8.90
N PRO A 13 7.39 -14.54 -10.24
CA PRO A 13 6.32 -14.10 -11.14
C PRO A 13 5.10 -15.01 -11.12
N GLU A 14 5.25 -16.29 -10.80
CA GLU A 14 4.18 -17.28 -10.63
C GLU A 14 3.26 -16.95 -9.43
N ALA A 15 3.81 -16.31 -8.39
CA ALA A 15 3.09 -15.82 -7.23
C ALA A 15 2.90 -14.29 -7.26
N MET A 16 2.99 -13.65 -8.44
CA MET A 16 2.88 -12.20 -8.61
C MET A 16 3.82 -11.41 -7.70
N ASN A 17 4.97 -11.99 -7.35
CA ASN A 17 5.98 -11.44 -6.45
C ASN A 17 5.49 -11.19 -5.00
N ALA A 18 4.44 -11.88 -4.55
CA ALA A 18 3.87 -11.71 -3.22
C ALA A 18 4.91 -11.91 -2.10
N LEU A 19 4.78 -11.09 -1.04
CA LEU A 19 5.64 -11.12 0.13
C LEU A 19 5.31 -12.35 0.98
N ASN A 20 6.30 -13.16 1.27
CA ASN A 20 6.27 -14.24 2.24
C ASN A 20 7.47 -14.15 3.18
N GLU A 21 7.56 -15.04 4.16
CA GLU A 21 8.64 -15.04 5.15
C GLU A 21 10.03 -15.09 4.50
N GLN A 22 10.20 -15.90 3.43
CA GLN A 22 11.47 -16.00 2.71
C GLN A 22 11.84 -14.67 2.03
N VAL A 23 10.88 -14.01 1.39
CA VAL A 23 11.11 -12.70 0.74
C VAL A 23 11.48 -11.64 1.77
N ILE A 24 10.77 -11.57 2.90
CA ILE A 24 11.08 -10.63 3.99
C ILE A 24 12.48 -10.89 4.54
N THR A 25 12.83 -12.15 4.82
CA THR A 25 14.17 -12.52 5.29
C THR A 25 15.26 -12.11 4.29
N GLN A 26 15.09 -12.48 3.01
CA GLN A 26 16.07 -12.15 1.97
C GLN A 26 16.21 -10.65 1.76
N LEU A 27 15.10 -9.90 1.80
CA LEU A 27 15.13 -8.45 1.67
C LEU A 27 15.87 -7.81 2.83
N THR A 28 15.64 -8.29 4.06
CA THR A 28 16.33 -7.84 5.27
C THR A 28 17.84 -8.08 5.18
N ASP A 29 18.25 -9.30 4.80
CA ASP A 29 19.68 -9.65 4.70
C ASP A 29 20.39 -8.83 3.61
N ILE A 30 19.75 -8.70 2.44
CA ILE A 30 20.30 -7.90 1.33
C ILE A 30 20.38 -6.43 1.75
N TRP A 31 19.32 -5.88 2.39
CA TRP A 31 19.29 -4.48 2.78
C TRP A 31 20.38 -4.15 3.78
N LYS A 32 20.58 -5.01 4.77
CA LYS A 32 21.70 -4.88 5.73
C LYS A 32 23.05 -4.83 5.02
N GLY A 33 23.29 -5.73 4.08
CA GLY A 33 24.54 -5.71 3.30
C GLY A 33 24.73 -4.45 2.45
N LEU A 34 23.64 -3.86 1.93
CA LEU A 34 23.70 -2.58 1.20
C LEU A 34 24.00 -1.41 2.12
N GLU A 35 23.45 -1.40 3.33
CA GLU A 35 23.72 -0.36 4.34
C GLU A 35 25.17 -0.41 4.84
N GLU A 36 25.75 -1.60 4.96
CA GLU A 36 27.13 -1.82 5.38
C GLU A 36 28.17 -1.44 4.29
N ASP A 37 27.75 -1.36 3.01
CA ASP A 37 28.62 -0.95 1.91
C ASP A 37 28.55 0.56 1.64
N PRO A 38 29.58 1.34 2.04
CA PRO A 38 29.56 2.80 1.86
C PRO A 38 29.64 3.24 0.39
N SER A 39 29.95 2.34 -0.53
CA SER A 39 29.96 2.65 -1.96
C SER A 39 28.53 2.68 -2.56
N VAL A 40 27.54 2.05 -1.90
CA VAL A 40 26.17 2.02 -2.37
C VAL A 40 25.45 3.32 -1.96
N HIS A 41 24.94 4.04 -2.93
CA HIS A 41 24.20 5.28 -2.73
C HIS A 41 22.78 5.26 -3.32
N THR A 42 22.44 4.28 -4.18
CA THR A 42 21.11 4.14 -4.78
C THR A 42 20.71 2.68 -4.87
N ALA A 43 19.46 2.39 -4.55
CA ALA A 43 18.85 1.07 -4.70
C ALA A 43 17.60 1.17 -5.59
N ILE A 44 17.53 0.32 -6.62
CA ILE A 44 16.40 0.23 -7.54
C ILE A 44 15.67 -1.07 -7.26
N LEU A 45 14.39 -0.99 -6.89
CA LEU A 45 13.52 -2.12 -6.62
C LEU A 45 12.60 -2.34 -7.81
N ARG A 46 12.55 -3.58 -8.34
CA ARG A 46 11.72 -3.95 -9.49
C ARG A 46 11.02 -5.28 -9.25
N GLY A 47 9.90 -5.52 -9.93
CA GLY A 47 9.26 -6.84 -10.01
C GLY A 47 9.45 -7.48 -11.36
N SER A 48 9.67 -8.79 -11.40
CA SER A 48 9.63 -9.58 -12.63
C SER A 48 8.19 -9.90 -13.04
N GLY A 49 7.92 -9.99 -14.34
CA GLY A 49 6.61 -10.37 -14.86
C GLY A 49 5.57 -9.25 -14.84
N LYS A 50 4.36 -9.55 -14.34
CA LYS A 50 3.17 -8.66 -14.45
C LYS A 50 2.98 -7.74 -13.25
N ALA A 51 3.69 -7.96 -12.15
CA ALA A 51 3.57 -7.19 -10.93
C ALA A 51 4.93 -6.67 -10.46
N PHE A 52 4.91 -5.51 -9.83
CA PHE A 52 5.97 -5.13 -8.91
C PHE A 52 5.94 -6.10 -7.73
N VAL A 53 4.95 -5.98 -6.86
CA VAL A 53 4.62 -6.90 -5.76
C VAL A 53 3.11 -6.86 -5.55
N ALA A 54 2.44 -8.01 -5.57
CA ALA A 54 0.98 -8.08 -5.44
C ALA A 54 0.53 -8.52 -4.04
N GLY A 55 0.96 -7.80 -3.02
CA GLY A 55 0.56 -8.01 -1.64
C GLY A 55 1.38 -9.07 -0.90
N ALA A 56 0.85 -9.52 0.23
CA ALA A 56 1.39 -10.64 0.97
C ALA A 56 0.84 -11.98 0.45
N ASP A 57 1.51 -13.07 0.76
CA ASP A 57 1.08 -14.41 0.38
C ASP A 57 -0.16 -14.83 1.19
N ILE A 58 -1.32 -14.76 0.55
CA ILE A 58 -2.62 -15.04 1.19
C ILE A 58 -2.69 -16.45 1.78
N LYS A 59 -2.03 -17.43 1.14
CA LYS A 59 -2.01 -18.80 1.65
C LYS A 59 -1.36 -18.87 3.04
N PHE A 60 -0.28 -18.12 3.25
CA PHE A 60 0.36 -18.03 4.56
C PHE A 60 -0.63 -17.62 5.66
N PHE A 61 -1.40 -16.55 5.43
CA PHE A 61 -2.38 -16.10 6.43
C PHE A 61 -3.48 -17.13 6.68
N VAL A 62 -4.03 -17.73 5.62
CA VAL A 62 -5.06 -18.76 5.78
C VAL A 62 -4.54 -19.96 6.59
N ASP A 63 -3.36 -20.48 6.25
CA ASP A 63 -2.77 -21.63 6.95
C ASP A 63 -2.55 -21.28 8.45
N LYS A 64 -2.07 -20.05 8.76
CA LYS A 64 -1.80 -19.65 10.15
C LYS A 64 -3.08 -19.45 10.98
N ILE A 65 -4.13 -18.88 10.38
CA ILE A 65 -5.43 -18.73 11.06
C ILE A 65 -6.05 -20.11 11.33
N GLU A 66 -6.00 -21.04 10.35
CA GLU A 66 -6.54 -22.38 10.50
C GLU A 66 -5.80 -23.23 11.53
N ASP A 67 -4.50 -22.99 11.68
CA ASP A 67 -3.65 -23.64 12.67
C ASP A 67 -3.70 -22.98 14.07
N ASP A 68 -4.49 -21.92 14.25
CA ASP A 68 -4.55 -21.10 15.49
C ASP A 68 -3.18 -20.49 15.88
N LYS A 69 -2.44 -20.01 14.86
CA LYS A 69 -1.09 -19.43 14.97
C LYS A 69 -1.06 -17.96 14.55
N ILE A 70 -1.94 -17.13 15.10
CA ILE A 70 -1.99 -15.69 14.79
C ILE A 70 -0.68 -14.99 15.20
N ASP A 71 0.00 -15.48 16.23
CA ASP A 71 1.31 -14.96 16.64
C ASP A 71 2.36 -15.02 15.51
N ASP A 72 2.32 -16.07 14.65
CA ASP A 72 3.22 -16.15 13.49
C ASP A 72 2.92 -15.05 12.45
N ILE A 73 1.63 -14.65 12.32
CA ILE A 73 1.23 -13.51 11.47
C ILE A 73 1.76 -12.21 12.05
N ARG A 74 1.68 -12.03 13.36
CA ARG A 74 2.23 -10.88 14.07
C ARG A 74 3.74 -10.78 13.84
N GLU A 75 4.49 -11.86 14.08
CA GLU A 75 5.95 -11.88 13.88
C GLU A 75 6.32 -11.55 12.42
N PHE A 76 5.62 -12.13 11.44
CA PHE A 76 5.81 -11.81 10.02
C PHE A 76 5.59 -10.32 9.74
N THR A 77 4.53 -9.74 10.31
CA THR A 77 4.17 -8.33 10.09
C THR A 77 5.15 -7.39 10.80
N GLU A 78 5.58 -7.68 12.02
CA GLU A 78 6.61 -6.92 12.74
C GLU A 78 7.93 -6.88 11.94
N ARG A 79 8.40 -8.04 11.46
CA ARG A 79 9.57 -8.11 10.58
C ARG A 79 9.38 -7.34 9.28
N GLY A 80 8.17 -7.34 8.74
CA GLY A 80 7.79 -6.51 7.59
C GLY A 80 7.90 -5.02 7.91
N HIS A 81 7.37 -4.56 9.05
CA HIS A 81 7.53 -3.18 9.51
C HIS A 81 9.00 -2.80 9.67
N ASP A 82 9.81 -3.64 10.30
CA ASP A 82 11.23 -3.39 10.53
C ASP A 82 11.98 -3.12 9.23
N ILE A 83 11.82 -3.99 8.24
CA ILE A 83 12.50 -3.81 6.95
C ILE A 83 11.96 -2.62 6.16
N LEU A 84 10.66 -2.38 6.17
CA LEU A 84 10.08 -1.22 5.47
C LEU A 84 10.53 0.10 6.11
N ASN A 85 10.56 0.18 7.43
CA ASN A 85 11.07 1.33 8.16
C ASN A 85 12.59 1.54 7.93
N ALA A 86 13.36 0.45 7.85
CA ALA A 86 14.78 0.52 7.52
C ALA A 86 15.01 1.08 6.09
N ILE A 87 14.19 0.68 5.12
CA ILE A 87 14.23 1.23 3.75
C ILE A 87 13.88 2.71 3.74
N GLU A 88 12.81 3.11 4.45
CA GLU A 88 12.33 4.49 4.48
C GLU A 88 13.32 5.45 5.14
N SER A 89 13.99 5.01 6.22
CA SER A 89 14.98 5.81 6.97
C SER A 89 16.40 5.71 6.42
N SER A 90 16.60 4.96 5.34
CA SER A 90 17.92 4.68 4.78
C SER A 90 18.64 5.92 4.25
N ARG A 91 19.97 5.91 4.32
CA ARG A 91 20.84 6.84 3.58
C ARG A 91 20.86 6.59 2.08
N ILE A 92 20.43 5.40 1.65
CA ILE A 92 20.43 4.98 0.25
C ILE A 92 19.22 5.60 -0.44
N ASN A 93 19.42 6.29 -1.56
CA ASN A 93 18.33 6.80 -2.39
C ASN A 93 17.58 5.64 -3.06
N THR A 94 16.30 5.49 -2.77
CA THR A 94 15.50 4.32 -3.17
C THR A 94 14.55 4.64 -4.31
N ILE A 95 14.48 3.75 -5.30
CA ILE A 95 13.64 3.90 -6.49
C ILE A 95 12.77 2.64 -6.66
N ALA A 96 11.47 2.74 -6.39
CA ALA A 96 10.51 1.68 -6.75
C ALA A 96 10.04 1.87 -8.19
N VAL A 97 10.27 0.86 -9.03
CA VAL A 97 9.84 0.85 -10.44
C VAL A 97 8.65 -0.07 -10.61
N MET A 98 7.48 0.50 -10.71
CA MET A 98 6.21 -0.22 -10.82
C MET A 98 5.75 -0.26 -12.28
N SER A 99 6.14 -1.29 -13.01
CA SER A 99 5.73 -1.49 -14.42
C SER A 99 4.51 -2.39 -14.58
N GLY A 100 3.76 -2.63 -13.51
CA GLY A 100 2.59 -3.48 -13.45
C GLY A 100 1.81 -3.25 -12.15
N LEU A 101 1.27 -4.33 -11.58
CA LEU A 101 0.48 -4.28 -10.35
C LEU A 101 1.37 -4.02 -9.12
N ALA A 102 0.93 -3.11 -8.23
CA ALA A 102 1.44 -3.01 -6.87
C ALA A 102 0.23 -2.97 -5.91
N LEU A 103 0.05 -4.03 -5.14
CA LEU A 103 -1.14 -4.24 -4.32
C LEU A 103 -0.77 -4.41 -2.85
N GLY A 104 -1.58 -3.86 -1.94
CA GLY A 104 -1.42 -4.04 -0.51
C GLY A 104 0.02 -3.88 -0.04
N GLY A 105 0.59 -4.89 0.62
CA GLY A 105 1.98 -4.91 1.08
C GLY A 105 3.03 -4.51 0.03
N GLY A 106 2.73 -4.74 -1.27
CA GLY A 106 3.61 -4.30 -2.36
C GLY A 106 3.53 -2.80 -2.61
N LEU A 107 2.36 -2.20 -2.45
CA LEU A 107 2.21 -0.74 -2.48
C LEU A 107 2.82 -0.11 -1.23
N GLU A 108 2.65 -0.75 -0.07
CA GLU A 108 3.27 -0.34 1.20
C GLU A 108 4.80 -0.30 1.08
N LEU A 109 5.41 -1.33 0.50
CA LEU A 109 6.85 -1.35 0.20
C LEU A 109 7.25 -0.22 -0.76
N ALA A 110 6.48 0.02 -1.82
CA ALA A 110 6.79 1.11 -2.74
C ALA A 110 6.73 2.48 -2.06
N MET A 111 5.78 2.69 -1.15
CA MET A 111 5.63 3.95 -0.41
C MET A 111 6.81 4.29 0.50
N CYS A 112 7.59 3.30 0.92
CA CYS A 112 8.83 3.52 1.68
C CYS A 112 9.98 4.06 0.83
N CYS A 113 9.86 4.00 -0.51
CA CYS A 113 10.90 4.46 -1.41
C CYS A 113 10.81 5.97 -1.67
N ASN A 114 11.97 6.63 -1.83
CA ASN A 114 12.06 8.05 -2.14
C ASN A 114 11.39 8.38 -3.48
N HIS A 115 11.64 7.54 -4.49
CA HIS A 115 11.07 7.69 -5.82
C HIS A 115 10.19 6.50 -6.17
N ARG A 116 9.04 6.78 -6.73
CA ARG A 116 8.03 5.78 -7.13
C ARG A 116 7.62 6.03 -8.57
N ILE A 117 8.25 5.29 -9.49
CA ILE A 117 8.04 5.46 -10.93
C ILE A 117 6.96 4.51 -11.41
N GLY A 118 5.88 5.06 -11.98
CA GLY A 118 4.86 4.32 -12.69
C GLY A 118 5.07 4.34 -14.20
N VAL A 119 4.62 3.29 -14.88
CA VAL A 119 4.60 3.22 -16.35
C VAL A 119 3.18 3.48 -16.83
N GLU A 120 3.03 4.49 -17.70
CA GLU A 120 1.73 4.89 -18.26
C GLU A 120 1.00 3.71 -18.92
N GLY A 121 -0.28 3.56 -18.59
CA GLY A 121 -1.15 2.49 -19.11
C GLY A 121 -0.80 1.07 -18.63
N LYS A 122 0.20 0.90 -17.75
CA LYS A 122 0.57 -0.41 -17.19
C LYS A 122 0.47 -0.47 -15.68
N THR A 123 0.87 0.59 -15.00
CA THR A 123 0.86 0.63 -13.53
C THR A 123 -0.56 0.76 -13.00
N MET A 124 -0.91 -0.16 -12.11
CA MET A 124 -2.17 -0.16 -11.38
C MET A 124 -1.88 -0.43 -9.90
N LEU A 125 -2.35 0.46 -9.05
CA LEU A 125 -2.18 0.37 -7.60
C LEU A 125 -3.52 0.09 -6.93
N ARG A 126 -3.50 -0.59 -5.78
CA ARG A 126 -4.70 -0.84 -4.99
C ARG A 126 -4.38 -1.30 -3.57
N PHE A 127 -5.24 -0.93 -2.65
CA PHE A 127 -5.37 -1.60 -1.35
C PHE A 127 -6.61 -2.51 -1.38
N PRO A 128 -6.45 -3.84 -1.51
CA PRO A 128 -7.59 -4.76 -1.54
C PRO A 128 -8.07 -5.18 -0.15
N GLU A 129 -7.38 -4.81 0.91
CA GLU A 129 -7.42 -5.38 2.26
C GLU A 129 -8.81 -5.38 2.86
N THR A 130 -9.53 -4.26 2.84
CA THR A 130 -10.88 -4.16 3.41
C THR A 130 -11.90 -5.04 2.67
N GLY A 131 -11.65 -5.29 1.37
CA GLY A 131 -12.45 -6.20 0.55
C GLY A 131 -12.11 -7.68 0.73
N ILE A 132 -11.13 -8.02 1.55
CA ILE A 132 -10.72 -9.39 1.87
C ILE A 132 -10.66 -9.66 3.38
N GLY A 133 -11.26 -8.78 4.19
CA GLY A 133 -11.47 -9.00 5.61
C GLY A 133 -10.33 -8.57 6.52
N ILE A 134 -9.33 -7.83 6.02
CA ILE A 134 -8.21 -7.30 6.81
C ILE A 134 -8.00 -5.81 6.51
N TYR A 135 -6.96 -5.20 7.07
CA TYR A 135 -6.51 -3.84 6.74
C TYR A 135 -5.05 -3.84 6.28
N PRO A 136 -4.54 -2.77 5.60
CA PRO A 136 -3.12 -2.64 5.27
C PRO A 136 -2.28 -2.61 6.55
N GLY A 137 -1.45 -3.64 6.76
CA GLY A 137 -0.77 -3.87 8.02
C GLY A 137 0.76 -3.67 7.96
N LEU A 138 1.29 -3.12 6.88
CA LEU A 138 2.73 -2.81 6.72
C LEU A 138 3.01 -1.30 6.65
N GLY A 139 2.23 -0.51 7.36
CA GLY A 139 2.32 0.95 7.39
C GLY A 139 1.50 1.65 6.32
N GLY A 140 0.60 0.93 5.64
CA GLY A 140 -0.19 1.45 4.53
C GLY A 140 -1.16 2.54 4.94
N THR A 141 -1.80 2.42 6.10
CA THR A 141 -2.73 3.44 6.61
C THR A 141 -1.99 4.72 6.95
N GLN A 142 -0.79 4.61 7.53
CA GLN A 142 0.03 5.73 7.94
C GLN A 142 0.64 6.46 6.74
N ARG A 143 1.33 5.71 5.86
CA ARG A 143 2.00 6.27 4.69
C ARG A 143 1.04 6.85 3.66
N SER A 144 -0.17 6.27 3.52
CA SER A 144 -1.19 6.83 2.62
C SER A 144 -1.65 8.21 3.08
N VAL A 145 -1.89 8.40 4.39
CA VAL A 145 -2.24 9.72 4.94
C VAL A 145 -1.09 10.70 4.76
N MET A 146 0.15 10.28 5.05
CA MET A 146 1.33 11.11 4.90
C MET A 146 1.55 11.56 3.44
N ILE A 147 1.31 10.66 2.47
CA ILE A 147 1.54 10.93 1.04
C ILE A 147 0.40 11.71 0.41
N ALA A 148 -0.86 11.31 0.66
CA ALA A 148 -2.00 11.75 -0.14
C ALA A 148 -3.09 12.49 0.66
N GLY A 149 -2.99 12.53 1.99
CA GLY A 149 -4.02 13.08 2.87
C GLY A 149 -5.11 12.06 3.22
N VAL A 150 -5.92 12.43 4.21
CA VAL A 150 -6.93 11.54 4.83
C VAL A 150 -7.98 11.06 3.82
N GLU A 151 -8.51 11.97 3.04
CA GLU A 151 -9.60 11.71 2.10
C GLU A 151 -9.15 10.76 0.99
N CYS A 152 -7.95 10.95 0.46
CA CYS A 152 -7.36 10.08 -0.53
C CYS A 152 -7.00 8.71 0.06
N ALA A 153 -6.55 8.64 1.32
CA ALA A 153 -6.33 7.40 2.03
C ALA A 153 -7.64 6.62 2.23
N ARG A 154 -8.72 7.28 2.63
CA ARG A 154 -10.06 6.68 2.73
C ARG A 154 -10.56 6.15 1.38
N TYR A 155 -10.42 6.93 0.31
CA TYR A 155 -10.79 6.51 -1.05
C TYR A 155 -10.03 5.26 -1.50
N SER A 156 -8.72 5.18 -1.24
CA SER A 156 -7.88 4.07 -1.69
C SER A 156 -7.99 2.84 -0.80
N ILE A 157 -8.11 3.00 0.53
CA ILE A 157 -8.11 1.88 1.49
C ILE A 157 -9.53 1.44 1.82
N ILE A 158 -10.41 2.37 2.25
CA ILE A 158 -11.76 2.00 2.70
C ILE A 158 -12.62 1.52 1.54
N ALA A 159 -12.64 2.26 0.43
CA ALA A 159 -13.38 1.86 -0.77
C ALA A 159 -12.59 0.87 -1.64
N GLY A 160 -11.30 0.71 -1.43
CA GLY A 160 -10.45 -0.23 -2.16
C GLY A 160 -10.41 0.03 -3.67
N ASN A 161 -10.41 1.29 -4.08
CA ASN A 161 -10.44 1.66 -5.49
C ASN A 161 -9.13 1.31 -6.23
N TRP A 162 -9.25 0.99 -7.50
CA TRP A 162 -8.10 0.92 -8.39
C TRP A 162 -7.60 2.33 -8.72
N LEU A 163 -6.29 2.52 -8.64
CA LEU A 163 -5.58 3.74 -9.02
C LEU A 163 -4.74 3.43 -10.24
N ASP A 164 -5.11 3.98 -11.39
CA ASP A 164 -4.23 3.98 -12.55
C ASP A 164 -3.03 4.92 -12.34
N SER A 165 -2.06 4.88 -13.26
CA SER A 165 -0.85 5.67 -13.12
C SER A 165 -1.11 7.17 -12.98
N ASN A 166 -2.11 7.72 -13.66
CA ASN A 166 -2.39 9.16 -13.63
C ASN A 166 -3.06 9.58 -12.33
N LEU A 167 -4.07 8.82 -11.86
CA LEU A 167 -4.72 9.07 -10.59
C LEU A 167 -3.74 8.88 -9.42
N ALA A 168 -2.93 7.81 -9.46
CA ALA A 168 -1.91 7.56 -8.47
C ALA A 168 -0.86 8.69 -8.39
N PHE A 169 -0.48 9.27 -9.54
CA PHE A 169 0.38 10.44 -9.59
C PHE A 169 -0.31 11.68 -9.02
N SER A 170 -1.55 11.95 -9.40
CA SER A 170 -2.34 13.10 -8.91
C SER A 170 -2.56 13.04 -7.39
N MET A 171 -2.71 11.84 -6.83
CA MET A 171 -2.77 11.63 -5.39
C MET A 171 -1.41 11.76 -4.69
N GLY A 172 -0.30 11.48 -5.40
CA GLY A 172 1.06 11.49 -4.85
C GLY A 172 1.63 10.10 -4.54
N TYR A 173 0.88 9.01 -4.76
CA TYR A 173 1.39 7.65 -4.61
C TYR A 173 2.54 7.34 -5.59
N LEU A 174 2.52 7.95 -6.78
CA LEU A 174 3.65 7.95 -7.70
C LEU A 174 4.35 9.31 -7.68
N THR A 175 5.68 9.29 -7.77
CA THR A 175 6.49 10.50 -7.93
C THR A 175 6.66 10.88 -9.40
N ASP A 176 6.63 9.88 -10.29
CA ASP A 176 6.77 10.01 -11.73
C ASP A 176 5.88 9.05 -12.48
N VAL A 177 5.42 9.49 -13.64
CA VAL A 177 4.75 8.63 -14.63
C VAL A 177 5.43 8.82 -15.98
N VAL A 178 5.89 7.73 -16.56
CA VAL A 178 6.63 7.75 -17.81
C VAL A 178 6.10 6.70 -18.78
N GLY A 179 6.19 6.98 -20.08
CA GLY A 179 6.02 5.93 -21.09
C GLY A 179 7.13 4.87 -20.96
N TYR A 180 6.85 3.64 -21.34
CA TYR A 180 7.79 2.52 -21.19
C TYR A 180 9.17 2.80 -21.78
N SER A 181 9.25 3.47 -22.94
CA SER A 181 10.51 3.86 -23.60
C SER A 181 11.32 4.92 -22.84
N GLY A 182 10.66 5.68 -21.96
CA GLY A 182 11.30 6.72 -21.15
C GLY A 182 11.83 6.24 -19.80
N LEU A 183 11.52 4.99 -19.40
CA LEU A 183 11.75 4.48 -18.05
C LEU A 183 13.24 4.53 -17.65
N GLU A 184 14.13 3.98 -18.46
CA GLU A 184 15.58 3.94 -18.13
C GLU A 184 16.18 5.35 -18.08
N LYS A 185 15.69 6.28 -18.89
CA LYS A 185 16.10 7.69 -18.83
C LYS A 185 15.64 8.36 -17.54
N ALA A 186 14.41 8.09 -17.07
CA ALA A 186 13.90 8.62 -15.82
C ALA A 186 14.74 8.10 -14.64
N ILE A 187 15.01 6.80 -14.58
CA ILE A 187 15.86 6.19 -13.56
C ILE A 187 17.26 6.82 -13.58
N SER A 188 17.88 6.95 -14.76
CA SER A 188 19.20 7.56 -14.90
C SER A 188 19.21 9.01 -14.40
N ASN A 189 18.17 9.79 -14.65
CA ASN A 189 18.09 11.16 -14.18
C ASN A 189 18.03 11.22 -12.64
N ILE A 190 17.28 10.32 -11.99
CA ILE A 190 17.22 10.22 -10.53
C ILE A 190 18.59 9.82 -9.96
N VAL A 191 19.20 8.76 -10.50
CA VAL A 191 20.52 8.29 -10.08
C VAL A 191 21.59 9.40 -10.18
N CYS A 192 21.49 10.25 -11.21
CA CYS A 192 22.39 11.38 -11.42
C CYS A 192 22.01 12.64 -10.61
N GLY A 193 21.02 12.59 -9.72
CA GLY A 193 20.58 13.75 -8.92
C GLY A 193 19.98 14.90 -9.74
N LYS A 194 19.41 14.62 -10.92
CA LYS A 194 18.82 15.62 -11.81
C LYS A 194 17.32 15.85 -11.57
N VAL A 195 16.73 15.11 -10.67
CA VAL A 195 15.31 15.18 -10.35
C VAL A 195 15.17 15.52 -8.88
N ASP A 196 14.46 16.60 -8.61
CA ASP A 196 14.01 16.99 -7.28
C ASP A 196 12.49 16.85 -7.24
N HIS A 197 11.97 16.09 -6.27
CA HIS A 197 10.54 15.97 -6.08
C HIS A 197 10.09 16.94 -5.01
N PRO A 198 9.13 17.84 -5.32
CA PRO A 198 8.58 18.74 -4.32
C PRO A 198 7.97 17.91 -3.18
N ASN A 199 8.40 18.24 -1.96
CA ASN A 199 7.91 17.58 -0.75
C ASN A 199 6.47 18.02 -0.50
N HIS A 200 5.49 17.22 -0.96
CA HIS A 200 4.10 17.37 -0.59
C HIS A 200 3.74 16.28 0.40
N LYS A 201 3.24 16.66 1.56
CA LYS A 201 2.83 15.74 2.62
C LYS A 201 1.41 16.09 3.06
N TYR A 202 0.67 15.05 3.44
CA TYR A 202 -0.69 15.15 3.99
C TYR A 202 -1.74 15.80 3.08
N GLN A 203 -1.47 15.80 1.76
CA GLN A 203 -2.39 16.33 0.75
C GLN A 203 -2.08 15.70 -0.62
N PRO A 204 -3.07 15.60 -1.53
CA PRO A 204 -2.81 15.15 -2.89
C PRO A 204 -1.90 16.14 -3.64
N ARG A 205 -1.14 15.62 -4.61
CA ARG A 205 -0.25 16.41 -5.47
C ARG A 205 -1.02 17.44 -6.31
N ASN A 206 -2.16 17.02 -6.88
CA ASN A 206 -2.99 17.86 -7.75
C ASN A 206 -4.39 18.07 -7.15
N PRO A 207 -4.53 18.88 -6.08
CA PRO A 207 -5.82 19.07 -5.42
C PRO A 207 -6.87 19.74 -6.31
N GLU A 208 -6.45 20.40 -7.39
CA GLU A 208 -7.34 21.06 -8.34
C GLU A 208 -7.90 20.12 -9.44
N ASP A 209 -7.38 18.88 -9.52
CA ASP A 209 -7.92 17.85 -10.43
C ASP A 209 -9.39 17.57 -10.07
N LYS A 210 -10.24 17.47 -11.11
CA LYS A 210 -11.70 17.28 -10.92
C LYS A 210 -12.04 16.02 -10.10
N LEU A 211 -11.34 14.92 -10.35
CA LEU A 211 -11.60 13.67 -9.63
C LEU A 211 -11.08 13.77 -8.19
N ILE A 212 -9.92 14.41 -7.99
CA ILE A 212 -9.40 14.65 -6.65
C ILE A 212 -10.35 15.52 -5.84
N LYS A 213 -10.91 16.60 -6.41
CA LYS A 213 -11.94 17.42 -5.73
C LYS A 213 -13.15 16.57 -5.31
N GLN A 214 -13.66 15.72 -6.19
CA GLN A 214 -14.77 14.83 -5.83
C GLN A 214 -14.38 13.87 -4.69
N ILE A 215 -13.15 13.36 -4.67
CA ILE A 215 -12.64 12.50 -3.59
C ILE A 215 -12.59 13.28 -2.28
N LEU A 216 -12.00 14.48 -2.27
CA LEU A 216 -11.88 15.31 -1.08
C LEU A 216 -13.26 15.65 -0.49
N GLU A 217 -14.23 16.04 -1.33
CA GLU A 217 -15.61 16.32 -0.91
C GLU A 217 -16.31 15.07 -0.38
N THR A 218 -16.16 13.93 -1.05
CA THR A 218 -16.88 12.69 -0.72
C THR A 218 -16.35 12.03 0.55
N PHE A 219 -15.03 12.00 0.74
CA PHE A 219 -14.36 11.32 1.86
C PHE A 219 -13.94 12.26 3.00
N GLY A 220 -14.32 13.52 2.94
CA GLY A 220 -14.15 14.50 4.02
C GLY A 220 -15.01 14.19 5.25
N ASP A 221 -15.11 15.13 6.18
CA ASP A 221 -15.82 14.95 7.44
C ASP A 221 -17.24 14.42 7.24
N GLY A 222 -17.62 13.44 8.08
CA GLY A 222 -18.96 12.81 8.02
C GLY A 222 -19.17 11.83 6.86
N TRP A 223 -18.08 11.39 6.20
CA TRP A 223 -18.13 10.45 5.07
C TRP A 223 -18.86 9.13 5.42
N GLN A 224 -18.72 8.61 6.65
CA GLN A 224 -19.41 7.39 7.09
C GLN A 224 -20.92 7.54 6.98
N ASN A 225 -21.48 8.60 7.57
CA ASN A 225 -22.92 8.86 7.52
C ASN A 225 -23.39 9.07 6.09
N ARG A 226 -22.57 9.68 5.24
CA ARG A 226 -22.89 9.95 3.84
C ARG A 226 -22.86 8.70 2.96
N LEU A 227 -21.83 7.85 3.09
CA LEU A 227 -21.61 6.72 2.19
C LEU A 227 -22.15 5.37 2.72
N MET A 228 -22.34 5.24 4.03
CA MET A 228 -22.84 4.00 4.64
C MET A 228 -24.33 4.02 4.96
N ASP A 229 -24.99 5.19 4.84
CA ASP A 229 -26.45 5.30 4.94
C ASP A 229 -27.08 5.41 3.54
N PRO A 230 -27.75 4.36 3.03
CA PRO A 230 -28.35 4.36 1.70
C PRO A 230 -29.52 5.33 1.51
N ALA A 231 -30.03 5.96 2.58
CA ALA A 231 -31.12 6.94 2.51
C ALA A 231 -30.69 8.36 2.10
N SER A 232 -29.40 8.60 1.89
CA SER A 232 -28.81 9.95 1.84
C SER A 232 -28.87 10.66 0.48
N GLY A 233 -29.56 10.20 -0.53
CA GLY A 233 -29.70 10.92 -1.81
C GLY A 233 -28.36 11.18 -2.51
N LEU A 234 -27.55 10.15 -2.69
CA LEU A 234 -26.17 10.21 -3.21
C LEU A 234 -26.10 10.60 -4.70
N GLY A 235 -25.08 11.39 -5.07
CA GLY A 235 -24.71 11.60 -6.47
C GLY A 235 -24.06 10.34 -7.08
N PRO A 236 -23.91 10.27 -8.42
CA PRO A 236 -23.42 9.06 -9.10
C PRO A 236 -22.02 8.59 -8.66
N PHE A 237 -21.13 9.50 -8.29
CA PHE A 237 -19.81 9.15 -7.78
C PHE A 237 -19.90 8.54 -6.38
N GLU A 238 -20.61 9.20 -5.47
CA GLU A 238 -20.85 8.76 -4.10
C GLU A 238 -21.56 7.40 -4.06
N GLU A 239 -22.61 7.22 -4.88
CA GLU A 239 -23.34 5.94 -4.99
C GLU A 239 -22.41 4.79 -5.37
N ARG A 240 -21.46 5.03 -6.29
CA ARG A 240 -20.46 4.03 -6.67
C ARG A 240 -19.53 3.72 -5.49
N GLN A 241 -19.06 4.73 -4.75
CA GLN A 241 -18.20 4.52 -3.58
C GLN A 241 -18.96 3.77 -2.47
N SER A 242 -20.18 4.16 -2.17
CA SER A 242 -21.04 3.47 -1.22
C SER A 242 -21.19 1.98 -1.56
N LYS A 243 -21.44 1.65 -2.84
CA LYS A 243 -21.53 0.24 -3.30
C LYS A 243 -20.24 -0.56 -3.09
N PHE A 244 -19.08 0.06 -3.15
CA PHE A 244 -17.80 -0.60 -2.85
C PHE A 244 -17.66 -0.82 -1.34
N ILE A 245 -17.88 0.23 -0.55
CA ILE A 245 -17.72 0.21 0.91
C ILE A 245 -18.65 -0.83 1.55
N VAL A 246 -19.93 -0.82 1.21
CA VAL A 246 -20.93 -1.74 1.79
C VAL A 246 -20.63 -3.23 1.50
N ARG A 247 -19.81 -3.51 0.49
CA ARG A 247 -19.39 -4.89 0.17
C ARG A 247 -18.14 -5.33 0.91
N ASN A 248 -17.39 -4.41 1.48
CA ASN A 248 -16.15 -4.71 2.20
C ASN A 248 -16.50 -5.15 3.63
N ALA A 249 -15.53 -5.81 4.30
CA ALA A 249 -15.73 -6.36 5.64
C ALA A 249 -15.95 -5.23 6.67
N PRO A 250 -17.05 -5.24 7.43
CA PRO A 250 -17.40 -4.14 8.34
C PRO A 250 -16.35 -3.88 9.43
N VAL A 251 -15.77 -4.94 10.01
CA VAL A 251 -14.71 -4.80 11.03
C VAL A 251 -13.45 -4.19 10.42
N SER A 252 -13.06 -4.63 9.21
CA SER A 252 -11.91 -4.10 8.49
C SER A 252 -12.06 -2.62 8.16
N ILE A 253 -13.26 -2.20 7.69
CA ILE A 253 -13.56 -0.78 7.42
C ILE A 253 -13.43 0.05 8.69
N LYS A 254 -13.99 -0.43 9.80
CA LYS A 254 -13.93 0.27 11.09
C LYS A 254 -12.48 0.44 11.53
N MET A 255 -11.72 -0.65 11.61
CA MET A 255 -10.33 -0.61 12.07
C MET A 255 -9.44 0.21 11.13
N ALA A 256 -9.56 0.04 9.80
CA ALA A 256 -8.82 0.85 8.85
C ALA A 256 -9.15 2.35 8.94
N SER A 257 -10.43 2.70 9.21
CA SER A 257 -10.81 4.10 9.42
C SER A 257 -10.18 4.68 10.68
N GLU A 258 -10.20 3.94 11.80
CA GLU A 258 -9.56 4.33 13.05
C GLU A 258 -8.04 4.53 12.87
N LEU A 259 -7.36 3.63 12.16
CA LEU A 259 -5.93 3.73 11.85
C LEU A 259 -5.60 4.95 10.97
N ILE A 260 -6.44 5.25 9.97
CA ILE A 260 -6.30 6.46 9.15
C ILE A 260 -6.48 7.74 10.01
N ASP A 261 -7.44 7.72 10.94
CA ASP A 261 -7.68 8.86 11.83
C ASP A 261 -6.51 9.03 12.83
N ILE A 262 -5.94 7.94 13.35
CA ILE A 262 -4.72 7.96 14.17
C ILE A 262 -3.55 8.54 13.36
N ALA A 263 -3.35 8.11 12.12
CA ALA A 263 -2.31 8.65 11.23
C ALA A 263 -2.43 10.18 11.06
N ASN A 264 -3.66 10.66 10.94
CA ASN A 264 -3.91 12.09 10.81
C ASN A 264 -3.65 12.89 12.11
N GLN A 265 -3.92 12.28 13.25
CA GLN A 265 -3.72 12.88 14.58
C GLN A 265 -2.26 12.83 15.01
N SER A 266 -1.51 11.80 14.61
CA SER A 266 -0.11 11.56 15.00
C SER A 266 0.90 11.95 13.92
N ARG A 267 0.61 13.00 13.14
CA ARG A 267 1.49 13.46 12.03
C ARG A 267 2.91 13.78 12.46
N GLU A 268 3.09 14.23 13.70
CA GLU A 268 4.40 14.57 14.27
C GLU A 268 5.17 13.32 14.74
N ASP A 269 4.46 12.21 14.99
CA ASP A 269 5.05 10.94 15.43
C ASP A 269 4.37 9.75 14.72
N PRO A 270 4.78 9.43 13.49
CA PRO A 270 4.22 8.30 12.73
C PRO A 270 4.39 6.93 13.41
N ALA A 271 5.33 6.80 14.36
CA ALA A 271 5.53 5.55 15.09
C ALA A 271 4.29 5.13 15.89
N VAL A 272 3.53 6.10 16.40
CA VAL A 272 2.25 5.85 17.11
C VAL A 272 1.27 5.08 16.21
N GLY A 273 1.12 5.52 14.97
CA GLY A 273 0.20 4.87 14.05
C GLY A 273 0.71 3.51 13.55
N LEU A 274 2.01 3.38 13.30
CA LEU A 274 2.63 2.09 12.94
C LEU A 274 2.45 1.06 14.07
N GLN A 275 2.62 1.47 15.33
CA GLN A 275 2.36 0.61 16.48
C GLN A 275 0.88 0.22 16.57
N SER A 276 -0.04 1.16 16.31
CA SER A 276 -1.48 0.89 16.32
C SER A 276 -1.90 -0.13 15.24
N GLU A 277 -1.22 -0.16 14.08
CA GLU A 277 -1.43 -1.23 13.09
C GLU A 277 -1.04 -2.59 13.65
N LEU A 278 0.12 -2.71 14.33
CA LEU A 278 0.58 -3.96 14.97
C LEU A 278 -0.35 -4.40 16.10
N ASP A 279 -0.81 -3.47 16.94
CA ASP A 279 -1.68 -3.75 18.08
C ASP A 279 -3.06 -4.30 17.65
N GLY A 280 -3.52 -3.96 16.45
CA GLY A 280 -4.79 -4.41 15.90
C GLY A 280 -4.77 -5.80 15.24
N LEU A 281 -3.59 -6.41 15.02
CA LEU A 281 -3.44 -7.64 14.24
C LEU A 281 -4.23 -8.82 14.80
N ASP A 282 -4.14 -9.06 16.11
CA ASP A 282 -4.84 -10.19 16.74
C ASP A 282 -6.35 -10.05 16.58
N THR A 283 -6.86 -8.83 16.76
CA THR A 283 -8.29 -8.55 16.59
C THR A 283 -8.74 -8.82 15.16
N ILE A 284 -8.04 -8.29 14.15
CA ILE A 284 -8.50 -8.41 12.75
C ILE A 284 -8.38 -9.85 12.24
N PHE A 285 -7.25 -10.54 12.52
CA PHE A 285 -7.04 -11.90 12.04
C PHE A 285 -7.85 -12.97 12.81
N SER A 286 -8.42 -12.63 13.98
CA SER A 286 -9.37 -13.48 14.71
C SER A 286 -10.81 -13.38 14.19
N THR A 287 -11.11 -12.45 13.28
CA THR A 287 -12.47 -12.31 12.73
C THR A 287 -12.82 -13.45 11.77
N LYS A 288 -14.08 -13.84 11.75
CA LYS A 288 -14.59 -14.78 10.74
C LYS A 288 -14.48 -14.20 9.33
N ASP A 289 -14.62 -12.88 9.21
CA ASP A 289 -14.54 -12.17 7.95
C ASP A 289 -13.12 -12.21 7.35
N ALA A 290 -12.07 -12.16 8.17
CA ALA A 290 -10.69 -12.32 7.70
C ALA A 290 -10.48 -13.67 7.03
N LEU A 291 -10.81 -14.77 7.72
CA LEU A 291 -10.67 -16.12 7.15
C LEU A 291 -11.55 -16.30 5.91
N THR A 292 -12.79 -15.79 5.95
CA THR A 292 -13.75 -15.87 4.84
C THR A 292 -13.23 -15.13 3.61
N GLY A 293 -12.74 -13.91 3.79
CA GLY A 293 -12.22 -13.07 2.70
C GLY A 293 -10.95 -13.64 2.07
N LEU A 294 -9.99 -14.05 2.91
CA LEU A 294 -8.73 -14.64 2.45
C LEU A 294 -8.96 -15.97 1.68
N ARG A 295 -9.84 -16.85 2.17
CA ARG A 295 -10.26 -18.06 1.44
C ARG A 295 -10.98 -17.73 0.13
N GLY A 296 -11.76 -16.65 0.12
CA GLY A 296 -12.41 -16.12 -1.08
C GLY A 296 -11.39 -15.80 -2.19
N VAL A 297 -10.29 -15.15 -1.82
CA VAL A 297 -9.18 -14.85 -2.76
C VAL A 297 -8.58 -16.14 -3.33
N LEU A 298 -8.21 -17.10 -2.48
CA LEU A 298 -7.61 -18.36 -2.92
C LEU A 298 -8.53 -19.18 -3.84
N SER A 299 -9.83 -19.14 -3.58
CA SER A 299 -10.82 -19.87 -4.39
C SER A 299 -11.33 -19.08 -5.61
N GLY A 300 -10.92 -17.81 -5.76
CA GLY A 300 -11.43 -16.92 -6.81
C GLY A 300 -12.92 -16.59 -6.68
N LYS A 301 -13.51 -16.76 -5.50
CA LYS A 301 -14.94 -16.55 -5.23
C LYS A 301 -15.19 -15.25 -4.49
N ARG A 302 -16.26 -14.56 -4.88
CA ARG A 302 -16.78 -13.46 -4.07
C ARG A 302 -17.42 -14.02 -2.82
N VAL A 303 -17.19 -13.35 -1.69
CA VAL A 303 -17.74 -13.67 -0.39
C VAL A 303 -18.66 -12.57 0.10
N GLN A 304 -19.50 -12.89 1.09
CA GLN A 304 -20.25 -11.92 1.87
C GLN A 304 -19.67 -11.92 3.29
N PHE A 305 -19.56 -10.75 3.85
CA PHE A 305 -19.04 -10.54 5.20
C PHE A 305 -20.17 -10.45 6.21
N SER A 306 -19.93 -10.95 7.43
CA SER A 306 -20.93 -10.99 8.52
C SER A 306 -20.74 -9.84 9.51
N GLY A 307 -19.56 -9.24 9.56
CA GLY A 307 -19.16 -8.28 10.59
C GLY A 307 -18.71 -8.94 11.90
N GLU A 308 -18.33 -10.23 11.87
CA GLU A 308 -17.95 -11.03 13.04
C GLU A 308 -16.48 -11.47 12.97
#